data_8c341e08d3b272599197eee6ff34b3e7
#
_entry.id   8c341e08d3b272599197eee6ff34b3e7
#
_cell.length_a   1.000
_cell.length_b   1.000
_cell.length_c   1.000
_cell.angle_alpha   90.00
_cell.angle_beta   90.00
_cell.angle_gamma   90.00
#
_symmetry.space_group_name_H-M   'P 1'
#
loop_
_entity.id
_entity.type
_entity.pdbx_description
1 polymer ?
#
loop_
_entity_poly.entity_id
_entity_poly.type
_entity_poly.pdbx_seq_one_letter_code
_entity_poly.pdbx_strand_id
1 'polypeptide(L)'
;VWPLSVRGLLVTEGVRGEGGVLRNKNGERFMFGDIPDNYKAQTADTPEEGWRYTQGDKNARRPPELLTRDHVARCIMREVKAGRGSPHGGVYLDIAWIKEKIQNAPEHIKKKLPSMYHQFIQLANLDITTTPMEVGPTTHYIMGGIRVDADTQASTLPGLYAAGECASGINGANRLGGNSLSDLIVFGKRAGEYAAQFAKENGRGSIDEALIEVDARRSLEPFEREAGE
;
A
#
# COMPACT_ATOMS: atom_id res chain seq x y z
N VAL A 1 -2.72 -4.93 11.63
CA VAL A 1 -1.88 -5.24 12.80
C VAL A 1 -2.55 -6.26 13.70
N TRP A 2 -3.79 -6.06 14.08
CA TRP A 2 -4.52 -6.95 14.96
C TRP A 2 -6.01 -7.06 14.54
N PRO A 3 -6.66 -8.20 14.72
CA PRO A 3 -6.13 -9.49 15.21
C PRO A 3 -5.14 -10.15 14.24
N LEU A 4 -4.45 -11.21 14.70
CA LEU A 4 -3.44 -11.91 13.89
C LEU A 4 -4.00 -12.45 12.56
N SER A 5 -5.28 -12.80 12.52
CA SER A 5 -5.99 -13.26 11.32
C SER A 5 -6.00 -12.25 10.16
N VAL A 6 -5.85 -10.96 10.45
CA VAL A 6 -5.75 -9.87 9.45
C VAL A 6 -4.34 -9.26 9.34
N ARG A 7 -3.36 -9.87 10.01
CA ARG A 7 -1.98 -9.40 9.93
C ARG A 7 -1.45 -9.57 8.51
N GLY A 8 -0.96 -8.47 7.92
CA GLY A 8 -0.52 -8.43 6.52
C GLY A 8 -1.61 -8.03 5.53
N LEU A 9 -2.88 -7.95 5.96
CA LEU A 9 -3.94 -7.41 5.13
C LEU A 9 -3.70 -5.94 4.84
N LEU A 10 -3.75 -5.57 3.56
CA LEU A 10 -3.66 -4.17 3.15
C LEU A 10 -4.97 -3.45 3.43
N VAL A 11 -4.94 -2.49 4.34
CA VAL A 11 -6.05 -1.55 4.53
C VAL A 11 -5.94 -0.44 3.49
N THR A 12 -6.89 -0.40 2.56
CA THR A 12 -6.88 0.56 1.45
C THR A 12 -6.90 2.01 1.92
N GLU A 13 -6.23 2.87 1.17
CA GLU A 13 -6.30 4.32 1.37
C GLU A 13 -7.74 4.87 1.26
N GLY A 14 -8.61 4.18 0.54
CA GLY A 14 -10.02 4.50 0.42
C GLY A 14 -10.73 4.70 1.77
N VAL A 15 -10.32 3.97 2.82
CA VAL A 15 -10.88 4.18 4.17
C VAL A 15 -10.63 5.61 4.66
N ARG A 16 -9.42 6.14 4.44
CA ARG A 16 -9.09 7.54 4.80
C ARG A 16 -9.74 8.52 3.85
N GLY A 17 -9.88 8.16 2.57
CA GLY A 17 -10.59 8.94 1.55
C GLY A 17 -12.08 9.11 1.86
N GLU A 18 -12.72 8.12 2.45
CA GLU A 18 -14.13 8.18 2.90
C GLU A 18 -14.27 8.79 4.31
N GLY A 19 -13.21 9.38 4.86
CA GLY A 19 -13.24 10.10 6.12
C GLY A 19 -12.67 9.36 7.33
N GLY A 20 -12.04 8.20 7.15
CA GLY A 20 -11.36 7.50 8.24
C GLY A 20 -10.21 8.32 8.81
N VAL A 21 -10.13 8.41 10.13
CA VAL A 21 -9.14 9.20 10.86
C VAL A 21 -8.20 8.31 11.67
N LEU A 22 -6.95 8.77 11.85
CA LEU A 22 -5.96 8.05 12.64
C LEU A 22 -5.95 8.58 14.09
N ARG A 23 -6.16 7.67 15.03
CA ARG A 23 -6.15 7.96 16.47
C ARG A 23 -5.09 7.14 17.21
N ASN A 24 -4.46 7.77 18.19
CA ASN A 24 -3.59 7.06 19.12
C ASN A 24 -4.41 6.34 20.23
N LYS A 25 -3.74 5.67 21.18
CA LYS A 25 -4.42 4.95 22.27
C LYS A 25 -5.25 5.85 23.19
N ASN A 26 -4.97 7.15 23.21
CA ASN A 26 -5.72 8.13 24.01
C ASN A 26 -6.96 8.65 23.27
N GLY A 27 -7.21 8.18 22.04
CA GLY A 27 -8.30 8.68 21.18
C GLY A 27 -7.98 9.97 20.41
N GLU A 28 -6.76 10.51 20.55
CA GLU A 28 -6.35 11.76 19.93
C GLU A 28 -6.08 11.56 18.42
N ARG A 29 -6.61 12.44 17.59
CA ARG A 29 -6.34 12.52 16.16
C ARG A 29 -5.02 13.25 15.94
N PHE A 30 -3.92 12.51 15.87
CA PHE A 30 -2.57 13.06 15.95
C PHE A 30 -2.02 13.66 14.64
N MET A 31 -2.63 13.40 13.49
CA MET A 31 -2.09 13.82 12.20
C MET A 31 -2.02 15.33 12.00
N PHE A 32 -2.91 16.11 12.64
CA PHE A 32 -2.88 17.59 12.57
C PHE A 32 -1.66 18.22 13.25
N GLY A 33 -1.07 17.52 14.23
CA GLY A 33 0.13 17.99 14.93
C GLY A 33 1.44 17.85 14.13
N ASP A 34 1.39 17.24 12.95
CA ASP A 34 2.60 16.90 12.20
C ASP A 34 2.38 17.08 10.69
N ILE A 35 2.02 18.31 10.29
CA ILE A 35 1.87 18.68 8.89
C ILE A 35 3.16 19.36 8.43
N PRO A 36 3.93 18.78 7.48
CA PRO A 36 5.14 19.39 6.98
C PRO A 36 4.88 20.76 6.30
N ASP A 37 5.80 21.70 6.44
CA ASP A 37 5.64 23.06 5.94
C ASP A 37 5.31 23.12 4.44
N ASN A 38 5.93 22.26 3.64
CA ASN A 38 5.68 22.16 2.20
C ASN A 38 4.27 21.65 1.84
N TYR A 39 3.54 21.07 2.79
CA TYR A 39 2.17 20.57 2.58
C TYR A 39 1.09 21.44 3.26
N LYS A 40 1.47 22.38 4.14
CA LYS A 40 0.50 23.22 4.88
C LYS A 40 -0.50 23.92 3.99
N ALA A 41 -0.05 24.51 2.88
CA ALA A 41 -0.94 25.22 1.96
C ALA A 41 -2.02 24.33 1.32
N GLN A 42 -1.78 23.01 1.23
CA GLN A 42 -2.66 22.03 0.58
C GLN A 42 -3.40 21.15 1.58
N THR A 43 -3.17 21.33 2.88
CA THR A 43 -3.69 20.46 3.93
C THR A 43 -4.62 21.27 4.83
N ALA A 44 -5.73 20.65 5.21
CA ALA A 44 -6.73 21.26 6.11
C ALA A 44 -6.12 21.61 7.47
N ASP A 45 -6.50 22.75 8.00
CA ASP A 45 -6.09 23.19 9.34
C ASP A 45 -7.04 22.67 10.42
N THR A 46 -8.26 22.27 10.03
CA THR A 46 -9.29 21.83 10.96
C THR A 46 -9.92 20.51 10.53
N PRO A 47 -10.41 19.70 11.50
CA PRO A 47 -11.16 18.47 11.21
C PRO A 47 -12.38 18.71 10.29
N GLU A 48 -13.07 19.84 10.47
CA GLU A 48 -14.26 20.21 9.71
C GLU A 48 -13.93 20.49 8.25
N GLU A 49 -12.83 21.18 7.97
CA GLU A 49 -12.37 21.41 6.60
C GLU A 49 -11.99 20.08 5.94
N GLY A 50 -11.20 19.23 6.65
CA GLY A 50 -10.84 17.91 6.16
C GLY A 50 -12.06 17.02 5.88
N TRP A 51 -13.10 17.11 6.69
CA TRP A 51 -14.36 16.41 6.44
C TRP A 51 -15.05 16.90 5.18
N ARG A 52 -15.17 18.22 4.98
CA ARG A 52 -15.79 18.79 3.76
C ARG A 52 -15.07 18.33 2.50
N TYR A 53 -13.74 18.22 2.54
CA TYR A 53 -12.96 17.68 1.42
C TYR A 53 -13.41 16.25 1.06
N THR A 54 -13.58 15.36 2.03
CA THR A 54 -14.02 13.98 1.78
C THR A 54 -15.45 13.91 1.23
N GLN A 55 -16.24 14.96 1.38
CA GLN A 55 -17.57 15.09 0.80
C GLN A 55 -17.58 15.78 -0.58
N GLY A 56 -16.39 16.03 -1.16
CA GLY A 56 -16.25 16.59 -2.50
C GLY A 56 -16.29 18.12 -2.58
N ASP A 57 -16.17 18.83 -1.45
CA ASP A 57 -16.05 20.29 -1.45
C ASP A 57 -14.70 20.70 -2.08
N LYS A 58 -14.76 21.29 -3.29
CA LYS A 58 -13.60 21.72 -4.07
C LYS A 58 -12.81 22.87 -3.44
N ASN A 59 -13.40 23.59 -2.49
CA ASN A 59 -12.76 24.70 -1.78
C ASN A 59 -12.13 24.26 -0.46
N ALA A 60 -12.33 23.02 -0.05
CA ALA A 60 -11.71 22.46 1.14
C ALA A 60 -10.36 21.81 0.80
N ARG A 61 -9.40 21.94 1.71
CA ARG A 61 -8.11 21.27 1.60
C ARG A 61 -8.19 19.84 2.16
N ARG A 62 -7.36 18.94 1.62
CA ARG A 62 -7.34 17.52 2.02
C ARG A 62 -6.99 17.36 3.51
N PRO A 63 -7.58 16.38 4.21
CA PRO A 63 -7.19 16.09 5.59
C PRO A 63 -5.75 15.53 5.66
N PRO A 64 -5.04 15.73 6.77
CA PRO A 64 -3.64 15.27 6.91
C PRO A 64 -3.49 13.74 6.82
N GLU A 65 -4.53 12.96 7.06
CA GLU A 65 -4.53 11.52 6.82
C GLU A 65 -4.35 11.13 5.35
N LEU A 66 -4.58 12.04 4.41
CA LEU A 66 -4.34 11.87 2.98
C LEU A 66 -3.00 12.45 2.49
N LEU A 67 -2.10 12.80 3.40
CA LEU A 67 -0.72 13.09 3.07
C LEU A 67 -0.01 11.83 2.52
N THR A 68 1.22 12.00 2.05
CA THR A 68 1.99 10.91 1.44
C THR A 68 2.13 9.72 2.40
N ARG A 69 2.08 8.51 1.86
CA ARG A 69 2.07 7.27 2.66
C ARG A 69 3.27 7.13 3.58
N ASP A 70 4.44 7.56 3.12
CA ASP A 70 5.67 7.58 3.91
C ASP A 70 5.57 8.54 5.11
N HIS A 71 4.95 9.72 4.91
CA HIS A 71 4.71 10.65 6.00
C HIS A 71 3.74 10.07 7.03
N VAL A 72 2.61 9.55 6.59
CA VAL A 72 1.62 8.89 7.47
C VAL A 72 2.28 7.74 8.25
N ALA A 73 3.10 6.91 7.59
CA ALA A 73 3.83 5.83 8.25
C ALA A 73 4.77 6.35 9.33
N ARG A 74 5.53 7.43 9.06
CA ARG A 74 6.40 8.06 10.06
C ARG A 74 5.62 8.61 11.26
N CYS A 75 4.48 9.24 11.02
CA CYS A 75 3.61 9.73 12.10
C CYS A 75 3.12 8.58 12.99
N ILE A 76 2.64 7.49 12.40
CA ILE A 76 2.23 6.29 13.14
C ILE A 76 3.39 5.75 13.98
N MET A 77 4.58 5.62 13.40
CA MET A 77 5.75 5.10 14.13
C MET A 77 6.21 6.04 15.24
N ARG A 78 6.03 7.36 15.11
CA ARG A 78 6.28 8.31 16.22
C ARG A 78 5.32 8.10 17.38
N GLU A 79 4.03 7.90 17.12
CA GLU A 79 3.05 7.59 18.17
C GLU A 79 3.40 6.28 18.90
N VAL A 80 3.75 5.23 18.14
CA VAL A 80 4.16 3.94 18.71
C VAL A 80 5.42 4.09 19.58
N LYS A 81 6.47 4.74 19.07
CA LYS A 81 7.73 4.97 19.79
C LYS A 81 7.55 5.85 21.03
N ALA A 82 6.61 6.79 21.01
CA ALA A 82 6.27 7.64 22.13
C ALA A 82 5.38 6.94 23.18
N GLY A 83 5.11 5.64 23.01
CA GLY A 83 4.25 4.86 23.91
C GLY A 83 2.76 5.21 23.81
N ARG A 84 2.34 5.94 22.77
CA ARG A 84 0.94 6.28 22.50
C ARG A 84 0.31 5.39 21.41
N GLY A 85 1.02 4.37 20.96
CA GLY A 85 0.51 3.36 20.04
C GLY A 85 -0.57 2.48 20.66
N SER A 86 -1.23 1.68 19.80
CA SER A 86 -2.15 0.62 20.22
C SER A 86 -1.40 -0.53 20.93
N PRO A 87 -2.10 -1.42 21.66
CA PRO A 87 -1.46 -2.50 22.39
C PRO A 87 -0.57 -3.44 21.54
N HIS A 88 -0.86 -3.57 20.25
CA HIS A 88 -0.14 -4.47 19.34
C HIS A 88 0.85 -3.76 18.41
N GLY A 89 1.26 -2.52 18.75
CA GLY A 89 2.31 -1.78 18.04
C GLY A 89 1.85 -1.02 16.80
N GLY A 90 0.58 -0.65 16.74
CA GLY A 90 0.00 0.18 15.70
C GLY A 90 -0.69 1.43 16.25
N VAL A 91 -1.72 1.88 15.54
CA VAL A 91 -2.66 2.94 15.91
C VAL A 91 -4.06 2.53 15.47
N TYR A 92 -5.07 3.32 15.80
CA TYR A 92 -6.45 3.06 15.41
C TYR A 92 -6.82 3.87 14.16
N LEU A 93 -7.33 3.18 13.14
CA LEU A 93 -7.98 3.79 11.99
C LEU A 93 -9.49 3.71 12.22
N ASP A 94 -10.08 4.86 12.51
CA ASP A 94 -11.48 5.00 12.90
C ASP A 94 -12.28 5.59 11.74
N ILE A 95 -13.14 4.79 11.11
CA ILE A 95 -14.14 5.24 10.14
C ILE A 95 -15.52 5.33 10.79
N ALA A 96 -15.75 4.64 11.89
CA ALA A 96 -17.04 4.62 12.58
C ALA A 96 -17.46 5.98 13.13
N TRP A 97 -16.49 6.89 13.37
CA TRP A 97 -16.75 8.25 13.86
C TRP A 97 -17.62 9.07 12.92
N ILE A 98 -17.69 8.74 11.60
CA ILE A 98 -18.52 9.49 10.64
C ILE A 98 -20.01 9.44 10.95
N LYS A 99 -20.45 8.53 11.84
CA LYS A 99 -21.83 8.54 12.40
C LYS A 99 -22.21 9.86 13.08
N GLU A 100 -21.22 10.63 13.52
CA GLU A 100 -21.44 11.98 14.08
C GLU A 100 -21.72 13.03 13.00
N LYS A 101 -21.47 12.71 11.73
CA LYS A 101 -21.59 13.60 10.58
C LYS A 101 -22.71 13.22 9.62
N ILE A 102 -23.01 11.93 9.47
CA ILE A 102 -24.03 11.43 8.55
C ILE A 102 -24.94 10.39 9.21
N GLN A 103 -26.23 10.50 8.95
CA GLN A 103 -27.28 9.71 9.61
C GLN A 103 -27.16 8.19 9.33
N ASN A 104 -26.83 7.81 8.09
CA ASN A 104 -26.75 6.41 7.67
C ASN A 104 -25.29 5.97 7.47
N ALA A 105 -24.42 6.28 8.44
CA ALA A 105 -23.00 5.98 8.36
C ALA A 105 -22.70 4.50 8.12
N PRO A 106 -23.33 3.52 8.81
CA PRO A 106 -23.07 2.10 8.55
C PRO A 106 -23.34 1.68 7.11
N GLU A 107 -24.46 2.08 6.53
CA GLU A 107 -24.84 1.79 5.16
C GLU A 107 -23.90 2.48 4.17
N HIS A 108 -23.51 3.72 4.46
CA HIS A 108 -22.52 4.45 3.67
C HIS A 108 -21.19 3.72 3.65
N ILE A 109 -20.66 3.31 4.80
CA ILE A 109 -19.39 2.56 4.92
C ILE A 109 -19.46 1.24 4.14
N LYS A 110 -20.53 0.46 4.32
CA LYS A 110 -20.72 -0.81 3.60
C LYS A 110 -20.77 -0.63 2.09
N LYS A 111 -21.43 0.44 1.63
CA LYS A 111 -21.55 0.75 0.20
C LYS A 111 -20.23 1.23 -0.41
N LYS A 112 -19.49 2.07 0.30
CA LYS A 112 -18.25 2.69 -0.20
C LYS A 112 -17.02 1.81 -0.01
N LEU A 113 -17.01 0.98 1.01
CA LEU A 113 -15.88 0.15 1.42
C LEU A 113 -16.28 -1.34 1.55
N PRO A 114 -16.99 -1.94 0.55
CA PRO A 114 -17.54 -3.27 0.69
C PRO A 114 -16.46 -4.33 0.96
N SER A 115 -15.33 -4.26 0.25
CA SER A 115 -14.23 -5.20 0.44
C SER A 115 -13.63 -5.13 1.85
N MET A 116 -13.42 -3.92 2.38
CA MET A 116 -12.88 -3.75 3.74
C MET A 116 -13.87 -4.26 4.78
N TYR A 117 -15.16 -3.90 4.63
CA TYR A 117 -16.21 -4.37 5.52
C TYR A 117 -16.24 -5.91 5.57
N HIS A 118 -16.33 -6.58 4.42
CA HIS A 118 -16.36 -8.04 4.35
C HIS A 118 -15.11 -8.71 4.91
N GLN A 119 -13.93 -8.21 4.57
CA GLN A 119 -12.66 -8.76 5.05
C GLN A 119 -12.55 -8.68 6.57
N PHE A 120 -12.88 -7.54 7.17
CA PHE A 120 -12.80 -7.39 8.62
C PHE A 120 -13.87 -8.17 9.36
N ILE A 121 -15.10 -8.28 8.84
CA ILE A 121 -16.13 -9.13 9.41
C ILE A 121 -15.70 -10.61 9.34
N GLN A 122 -15.28 -11.09 8.18
CA GLN A 122 -15.00 -12.51 7.97
C GLN A 122 -13.71 -12.97 8.66
N LEU A 123 -12.66 -12.17 8.62
CA LEU A 123 -11.34 -12.57 9.09
C LEU A 123 -11.06 -12.15 10.53
N ALA A 124 -11.70 -11.10 11.02
CA ALA A 124 -11.42 -10.53 12.33
C ALA A 124 -12.64 -10.49 13.25
N ASN A 125 -13.83 -10.86 12.75
CA ASN A 125 -15.11 -10.65 13.45
C ASN A 125 -15.24 -9.21 13.98
N LEU A 126 -14.76 -8.22 13.18
CA LEU A 126 -14.72 -6.81 13.53
C LEU A 126 -15.59 -6.01 12.58
N ASP A 127 -16.60 -5.35 13.12
CA ASP A 127 -17.47 -4.43 12.37
C ASP A 127 -16.85 -3.04 12.33
N ILE A 128 -16.26 -2.67 11.18
CA ILE A 128 -15.63 -1.36 10.97
C ILE A 128 -16.61 -0.19 11.00
N THR A 129 -17.92 -0.45 10.96
CA THR A 129 -18.94 0.59 11.08
C THR A 129 -19.16 1.04 12.53
N THR A 130 -18.68 0.25 13.48
CA THR A 130 -18.83 0.51 14.92
C THR A 130 -17.51 0.56 15.68
N THR A 131 -16.49 -0.13 15.18
CA THR A 131 -15.23 -0.36 15.87
C THR A 131 -14.04 0.05 15.01
N PRO A 132 -13.08 0.83 15.53
CA PRO A 132 -11.86 1.18 14.82
C PRO A 132 -10.99 -0.05 14.51
N MET A 133 -10.32 0.00 13.35
CA MET A 133 -9.34 -1.00 12.95
C MET A 133 -7.99 -0.69 13.59
N GLU A 134 -7.30 -1.67 14.14
CA GLU A 134 -5.92 -1.51 14.57
C GLU A 134 -4.97 -1.72 13.39
N VAL A 135 -4.28 -0.66 12.98
CA VAL A 135 -3.43 -0.62 11.77
C VAL A 135 -2.00 -0.20 12.10
N GLY A 136 -1.08 -0.54 11.21
CA GLY A 136 0.32 -0.11 11.30
C GLY A 136 0.99 -0.11 9.94
N PRO A 137 2.13 0.57 9.77
CA PRO A 137 2.89 0.53 8.55
C PRO A 137 3.40 -0.87 8.27
N THR A 138 3.44 -1.21 6.99
CA THR A 138 4.09 -2.43 6.50
C THR A 138 4.77 -2.14 5.17
N THR A 139 5.75 -2.96 4.83
CA THR A 139 6.37 -2.93 3.51
C THR A 139 5.31 -3.29 2.48
N HIS A 140 5.18 -2.50 1.43
CA HIS A 140 4.13 -2.70 0.44
C HIS A 140 4.66 -2.76 -0.99
N TYR A 141 5.54 -1.85 -1.40
CA TYR A 141 5.97 -1.70 -2.79
C TYR A 141 7.46 -1.38 -2.86
N ILE A 142 8.18 -2.10 -3.72
CA ILE A 142 9.60 -1.86 -4.01
C ILE A 142 9.71 -0.92 -5.22
N MET A 143 10.46 0.19 -5.05
CA MET A 143 10.68 1.17 -6.14
C MET A 143 11.89 0.82 -7.00
N GLY A 144 12.73 -0.09 -6.54
CA GLY A 144 13.86 -0.65 -7.27
C GLY A 144 13.43 -1.81 -8.17
N GLY A 145 14.39 -2.52 -8.74
CA GLY A 145 14.12 -3.69 -9.57
C GLY A 145 15.12 -3.84 -10.68
N ILE A 146 14.78 -4.61 -11.70
CA ILE A 146 15.59 -4.86 -12.89
C ILE A 146 15.64 -3.58 -13.71
N ARG A 147 16.85 -3.14 -14.04
CA ARG A 147 17.04 -2.02 -14.97
C ARG A 147 16.62 -2.44 -16.36
N VAL A 148 15.71 -1.68 -16.96
CA VAL A 148 15.16 -1.94 -18.30
C VAL A 148 15.29 -0.72 -19.21
N ASP A 149 15.28 -0.97 -20.49
CA ASP A 149 15.13 0.06 -21.51
C ASP A 149 13.70 0.61 -21.47
N ALA A 150 13.54 1.93 -21.60
CA ALA A 150 12.25 2.61 -21.41
C ALA A 150 11.20 2.25 -22.47
N ASP A 151 11.62 1.94 -23.68
CA ASP A 151 10.71 1.66 -24.79
C ASP A 151 10.37 0.17 -24.92
N THR A 152 11.37 -0.69 -24.77
CA THR A 152 11.25 -2.12 -25.01
C THR A 152 11.02 -2.95 -23.74
N GLN A 153 11.33 -2.40 -22.57
CA GLN A 153 11.36 -3.09 -21.28
C GLN A 153 12.35 -4.26 -21.23
N ALA A 154 13.32 -4.29 -22.16
CA ALA A 154 14.40 -5.26 -22.17
C ALA A 154 15.45 -4.92 -21.09
N SER A 155 15.93 -5.92 -20.37
CA SER A 155 17.09 -5.77 -19.49
C SER A 155 18.40 -5.80 -20.29
N THR A 156 19.53 -5.66 -19.57
CA THR A 156 20.86 -5.84 -20.18
C THR A 156 21.16 -7.31 -20.54
N LEU A 157 20.37 -8.25 -20.01
CA LEU A 157 20.49 -9.67 -20.35
C LEU A 157 19.54 -9.97 -21.52
N PRO A 158 20.05 -10.42 -22.70
CA PRO A 158 19.19 -10.72 -23.84
C PRO A 158 18.12 -11.77 -23.50
N GLY A 159 16.88 -11.49 -23.90
CA GLY A 159 15.73 -12.36 -23.63
C GLY A 159 15.06 -12.16 -22.26
N LEU A 160 15.64 -11.34 -21.36
CA LEU A 160 15.02 -11.00 -20.08
C LEU A 160 14.34 -9.63 -20.17
N TYR A 161 13.06 -9.61 -19.88
CA TYR A 161 12.21 -8.41 -19.83
C TYR A 161 11.61 -8.25 -18.44
N ALA A 162 11.34 -7.01 -18.02
CA ALA A 162 10.65 -6.74 -16.76
C ALA A 162 9.69 -5.56 -16.90
N ALA A 163 8.56 -5.62 -16.21
CA ALA A 163 7.57 -4.54 -16.19
C ALA A 163 6.84 -4.49 -14.83
N GLY A 164 6.26 -3.34 -14.50
CA GLY A 164 5.59 -3.14 -13.22
C GLY A 164 6.57 -3.06 -12.05
N GLU A 165 6.18 -3.57 -10.88
CA GLU A 165 6.96 -3.44 -9.65
C GLU A 165 8.38 -4.04 -9.72
N CYS A 166 8.59 -5.06 -10.54
CA CYS A 166 9.91 -5.69 -10.69
C CYS A 166 10.87 -4.92 -11.62
N ALA A 167 10.39 -3.87 -12.32
CA ALA A 167 11.21 -2.99 -13.14
C ALA A 167 11.58 -1.71 -12.39
N SER A 168 12.83 -1.26 -12.51
CA SER A 168 13.30 -0.04 -11.86
C SER A 168 13.16 1.21 -12.72
N GLY A 169 13.07 2.37 -12.07
CA GLY A 169 13.21 3.69 -12.70
C GLY A 169 11.91 4.43 -13.02
N ILE A 170 10.78 3.75 -13.13
CA ILE A 170 9.49 4.34 -13.53
C ILE A 170 8.94 5.29 -12.48
N ASN A 171 9.02 4.90 -11.21
CA ASN A 171 8.38 5.60 -10.09
C ASN A 171 9.34 6.44 -9.23
N GLY A 172 10.61 6.52 -9.61
CA GLY A 172 11.62 7.20 -8.79
C GLY A 172 11.73 6.60 -7.38
N ALA A 173 11.78 7.47 -6.36
CA ALA A 173 11.91 7.05 -4.97
C ALA A 173 10.57 6.75 -4.28
N ASN A 174 9.45 7.16 -4.86
CA ASN A 174 8.12 6.95 -4.27
C ASN A 174 7.03 6.93 -5.34
N ARG A 175 6.25 5.86 -5.35
CA ARG A 175 5.14 5.68 -6.29
C ARG A 175 3.87 6.38 -5.80
N LEU A 176 3.24 7.18 -6.66
CA LEU A 176 1.91 7.74 -6.40
C LEU A 176 0.84 6.64 -6.36
N GLY A 177 -0.17 6.85 -5.52
CA GLY A 177 -1.32 5.94 -5.40
C GLY A 177 -1.99 5.69 -6.75
N GLY A 178 -2.28 4.42 -7.07
CA GLY A 178 -2.91 4.00 -8.31
C GLY A 178 -1.95 3.75 -9.49
N ASN A 179 -0.79 4.40 -9.54
CA ASN A 179 0.12 4.30 -10.70
C ASN A 179 0.65 2.88 -10.97
N SER A 180 0.68 1.98 -9.97
CA SER A 180 1.10 0.60 -10.22
C SER A 180 0.23 -0.11 -11.26
N LEU A 181 -1.09 0.14 -11.26
CA LEU A 181 -1.99 -0.46 -12.24
C LEU A 181 -1.73 0.06 -13.65
N SER A 182 -1.43 1.35 -13.79
CA SER A 182 -1.04 1.96 -15.07
C SER A 182 0.27 1.37 -15.58
N ASP A 183 1.25 1.18 -14.69
CA ASP A 183 2.54 0.55 -15.02
C ASP A 183 2.35 -0.87 -15.58
N LEU A 184 1.54 -1.68 -14.89
CA LEU A 184 1.27 -3.06 -15.32
C LEU A 184 0.65 -3.12 -16.71
N ILE A 185 -0.28 -2.23 -17.04
CA ILE A 185 -0.96 -2.22 -18.33
C ILE A 185 -0.03 -1.71 -19.45
N VAL A 186 0.63 -0.57 -19.22
CA VAL A 186 1.43 0.08 -20.26
C VAL A 186 2.74 -0.68 -20.51
N PHE A 187 3.51 -0.89 -19.46
CA PHE A 187 4.83 -1.49 -19.60
C PHE A 187 4.77 -3.01 -19.73
N GLY A 188 3.75 -3.67 -19.15
CA GLY A 188 3.50 -5.08 -19.39
C GLY A 188 3.17 -5.39 -20.84
N LYS A 189 2.38 -4.52 -21.50
CA LYS A 189 2.13 -4.63 -22.93
C LYS A 189 3.43 -4.51 -23.74
N ARG A 190 4.23 -3.48 -23.48
CA ARG A 190 5.52 -3.27 -24.17
C ARG A 190 6.45 -4.47 -24.00
N ALA A 191 6.67 -4.90 -22.75
CA ALA A 191 7.50 -6.07 -22.46
C ALA A 191 7.03 -7.31 -23.21
N GLY A 192 5.72 -7.57 -23.26
CA GLY A 192 5.14 -8.70 -23.96
C GLY A 192 5.35 -8.64 -25.47
N GLU A 193 5.14 -7.47 -26.10
CA GLU A 193 5.35 -7.27 -27.53
C GLU A 193 6.80 -7.51 -27.94
N TYR A 194 7.75 -6.89 -27.24
CA TYR A 194 9.18 -7.04 -27.54
C TYR A 194 9.74 -8.42 -27.19
N ALA A 195 9.25 -9.04 -26.08
CA ALA A 195 9.61 -10.42 -25.77
C ALA A 195 9.13 -11.41 -26.84
N ALA A 196 7.92 -11.23 -27.36
CA ALA A 196 7.38 -12.05 -28.45
C ALA A 196 8.19 -11.87 -29.76
N GLN A 197 8.59 -10.63 -30.05
CA GLN A 197 9.46 -10.36 -31.19
C GLN A 197 10.82 -11.03 -31.05
N PHE A 198 11.46 -10.86 -29.90
CA PHE A 198 12.74 -11.53 -29.58
C PHE A 198 12.66 -13.04 -29.75
N ALA A 199 11.60 -13.66 -29.24
CA ALA A 199 11.41 -15.11 -29.35
C ALA A 199 11.24 -15.59 -30.80
N LYS A 200 10.59 -14.79 -31.66
CA LYS A 200 10.48 -15.09 -33.09
C LYS A 200 11.82 -14.99 -33.82
N GLU A 201 12.63 -14.01 -33.47
CA GLU A 201 13.92 -13.74 -34.14
C GLU A 201 15.02 -14.73 -33.67
N ASN A 202 14.97 -15.18 -32.41
CA ASN A 202 16.03 -16.01 -31.81
C ASN A 202 15.68 -17.50 -31.69
N GLY A 203 14.40 -17.85 -31.91
CA GLY A 203 13.94 -19.23 -31.79
C GLY A 203 13.97 -19.75 -30.35
N ARG A 204 13.96 -21.06 -30.22
CA ARG A 204 13.96 -21.75 -28.92
C ARG A 204 15.39 -21.93 -28.42
N GLY A 205 15.70 -21.43 -27.22
CA GLY A 205 16.99 -21.66 -26.59
C GLY A 205 17.22 -23.12 -26.22
N SER A 206 18.47 -23.50 -26.03
CA SER A 206 18.85 -24.80 -25.46
C SER A 206 18.74 -24.76 -23.93
N ILE A 207 18.25 -25.84 -23.36
CA ILE A 207 18.17 -26.01 -21.90
C ILE A 207 19.33 -26.94 -21.51
N ASP A 208 20.13 -26.49 -20.54
CA ASP A 208 21.14 -27.33 -19.90
C ASP A 208 20.56 -27.94 -18.62
N GLU A 209 20.23 -29.23 -18.67
CA GLU A 209 19.60 -29.93 -17.54
C GLU A 209 20.54 -29.99 -16.32
N ALA A 210 21.88 -30.00 -16.53
CA ALA A 210 22.84 -30.00 -15.44
C ALA A 210 22.82 -28.67 -14.65
N LEU A 211 22.62 -27.53 -15.34
CA LEU A 211 22.44 -26.23 -14.69
C LEU A 211 21.12 -26.17 -13.89
N ILE A 212 20.04 -26.75 -14.43
CA ILE A 212 18.76 -26.81 -13.69
C ILE A 212 18.94 -27.58 -12.37
N GLU A 213 19.64 -28.72 -12.38
CA GLU A 213 19.86 -29.53 -11.19
C GLU A 213 20.69 -28.76 -10.14
N VAL A 214 21.74 -28.05 -10.59
CA VAL A 214 22.58 -27.21 -9.70
C VAL A 214 21.75 -26.08 -9.07
N ASP A 215 20.96 -25.38 -9.85
CA ASP A 215 20.15 -24.27 -9.36
C ASP A 215 19.00 -24.75 -8.45
N ALA A 216 18.40 -25.90 -8.76
CA ALA A 216 17.41 -26.54 -7.90
C ALA A 216 17.98 -26.87 -6.52
N ARG A 217 19.15 -27.50 -6.46
CA ARG A 217 19.85 -27.80 -5.19
C ARG A 217 20.16 -26.53 -4.41
N ARG A 218 20.72 -25.51 -5.07
CA ARG A 218 21.00 -24.21 -4.45
C ARG A 218 19.76 -23.56 -3.87
N SER A 219 18.63 -23.68 -4.55
CA SER A 219 17.34 -23.09 -4.12
C SER A 219 16.75 -23.84 -2.92
N LEU A 220 17.01 -25.14 -2.79
CA LEU A 220 16.53 -25.97 -1.68
C LEU A 220 17.45 -25.92 -0.46
N GLU A 221 18.73 -25.62 -0.63
CA GLU A 221 19.74 -25.59 0.44
C GLU A 221 19.28 -24.83 1.70
N PRO A 222 18.62 -23.63 1.63
CA PRO A 222 18.17 -22.93 2.82
C PRO A 222 17.13 -23.71 3.66
N PHE A 223 16.40 -24.64 3.04
CA PHE A 223 15.39 -25.47 3.73
C PHE A 223 15.98 -26.74 4.34
N GLU A 224 17.22 -27.09 3.95
CA GLU A 224 17.96 -28.25 4.42
C GLU A 224 18.94 -27.90 5.57
N ARG A 225 19.12 -26.59 5.85
CA ARG A 225 19.96 -26.11 6.96
C ARG A 225 19.28 -26.36 8.31
N GLU A 226 20.11 -26.71 9.31
CA GLU A 226 19.61 -26.75 10.68
C GLU A 226 19.18 -25.39 11.19
N ALA A 227 18.15 -25.36 12.04
CA ALA A 227 17.60 -24.11 12.56
C ALA A 227 18.67 -23.40 13.42
N GLY A 228 19.09 -22.21 12.97
CA GLY A 228 20.07 -21.38 13.67
C GLY A 228 21.45 -21.27 13.02
N GLU A 229 21.66 -21.85 11.83
CA GLU A 229 22.85 -21.64 10.99
C GLU A 229 22.66 -20.54 9.92
#